data_f251d6927c2bc9d7b7f268b539afdb9e
#
_entry.id   f251d6927c2bc9d7b7f268b539afdb9e
#
_cell.length_a   1.000
_cell.length_b   1.000
_cell.length_c   1.000
_cell.angle_alpha   90.00
_cell.angle_beta   90.00
_cell.angle_gamma   90.00
#
_symmetry.space_group_name_H-M   'P 1'
#
loop_
_entity.id
_entity.type
_entity.pdbx_description
1 polymer ?
#
loop_
_entity_poly.entity_id
_entity_poly.type
_entity_poly.pdbx_seq_one_letter_code
_entity_poly.pdbx_strand_id
1 'polypeptide(L)'
;DLKGAVSGYGKKTLAKLSVDGHPLTLKGKVYARGFGDHPESALAFKANGKVTAFDAIVGLDDDSTAAAKGSYGTPVGEFKVWADGKVAWRSGKMKPGQDPQAVHVDLTGAKEIVLESTSGSEWTACNAINADWAEARFTFEKGAVLERLDDPARTAQLGKLTPKEKDEPQFN
;
A
#
# COMPACT_ATOMS: atom_id res chain seq x y z
N ASP A 1 -7.58 11.36 6.97
CA ASP A 1 -8.91 11.03 6.47
C ASP A 1 -8.78 10.32 5.12
N LEU A 2 -9.37 9.12 4.99
CA LEU A 2 -9.37 8.32 3.76
C LEU A 2 -10.68 8.45 2.97
N LYS A 3 -11.57 9.35 3.38
CA LYS A 3 -12.86 9.55 2.71
C LYS A 3 -12.65 9.90 1.23
N GLY A 4 -13.24 9.10 0.34
CA GLY A 4 -13.13 9.27 -1.11
C GLY A 4 -11.87 8.65 -1.74
N ALA A 5 -10.95 8.07 -0.96
CA ALA A 5 -9.83 7.33 -1.54
C ALA A 5 -10.35 6.11 -2.33
N VAL A 6 -9.79 5.92 -3.51
CA VAL A 6 -10.17 4.84 -4.43
C VAL A 6 -9.00 3.91 -4.63
N SER A 7 -9.24 2.63 -4.57
CA SER A 7 -8.28 1.57 -4.86
C SER A 7 -8.63 0.86 -6.18
N GLY A 8 -7.88 -0.15 -6.55
CA GLY A 8 -8.08 -0.94 -7.76
C GLY A 8 -9.53 -1.46 -7.89
N TYR A 9 -9.97 -1.69 -9.10
CA TYR A 9 -11.35 -2.09 -9.44
C TYR A 9 -12.46 -1.15 -8.94
N GLY A 10 -12.14 0.13 -8.70
CA GLY A 10 -13.11 1.11 -8.20
C GLY A 10 -13.58 0.85 -6.76
N LYS A 11 -12.94 -0.08 -6.04
CA LYS A 11 -13.18 -0.27 -4.61
C LYS A 11 -12.70 0.95 -3.82
N LYS A 12 -13.25 1.13 -2.65
CA LYS A 12 -12.85 2.22 -1.75
C LYS A 12 -11.75 1.72 -0.81
N THR A 13 -10.74 2.54 -0.57
CA THR A 13 -9.83 2.33 0.54
C THR A 13 -10.60 2.53 1.86
N LEU A 14 -10.58 1.54 2.74
CA LEU A 14 -11.35 1.54 3.97
C LEU A 14 -10.44 1.73 5.19
N ALA A 15 -10.72 2.77 5.98
CA ALA A 15 -10.02 2.97 7.25
C ALA A 15 -10.47 1.90 8.27
N LYS A 16 -9.50 1.28 8.95
CA LYS A 16 -9.67 0.25 9.99
C LYS A 16 -10.26 -1.08 9.52
N LEU A 17 -10.50 -1.23 8.24
CA LEU A 17 -11.10 -2.42 7.64
C LEU A 17 -10.31 -2.83 6.41
N SER A 18 -10.33 -4.13 6.10
CA SER A 18 -9.92 -4.63 4.80
C SER A 18 -10.81 -4.06 3.70
N VAL A 19 -10.41 -4.17 2.46
CA VAL A 19 -11.17 -3.63 1.32
C VAL A 19 -12.56 -4.26 1.17
N ASP A 20 -12.78 -5.44 1.70
CA ASP A 20 -14.07 -6.14 1.69
C ASP A 20 -14.91 -5.89 2.96
N GLY A 21 -14.44 -5.04 3.87
CA GLY A 21 -15.21 -4.57 5.02
C GLY A 21 -15.04 -5.39 6.29
N HIS A 22 -14.09 -6.30 6.35
CA HIS A 22 -13.73 -7.03 7.57
C HIS A 22 -12.67 -6.29 8.39
N PRO A 23 -12.46 -6.65 9.66
CA PRO A 23 -11.27 -6.20 10.39
C PRO A 23 -9.99 -6.61 9.64
N LEU A 24 -8.99 -5.71 9.58
CA LEU A 24 -7.67 -6.01 9.01
C LEU A 24 -7.10 -7.25 9.68
N THR A 25 -6.84 -8.31 8.92
CA THR A 25 -6.41 -9.60 9.49
C THR A 25 -5.25 -10.18 8.70
N LEU A 26 -4.07 -10.19 9.33
CA LEU A 26 -2.85 -10.71 8.71
C LEU A 26 -2.38 -11.94 9.48
N LYS A 27 -2.37 -13.10 8.82
CA LYS A 27 -1.95 -14.39 9.38
C LYS A 27 -2.62 -14.69 10.72
N GLY A 28 -3.95 -14.51 10.77
CA GLY A 28 -4.78 -14.76 11.95
C GLY A 28 -4.75 -13.67 13.02
N LYS A 29 -3.93 -12.64 12.87
CA LYS A 29 -3.89 -11.52 13.81
C LYS A 29 -4.73 -10.36 13.31
N VAL A 30 -5.67 -9.91 14.13
CA VAL A 30 -6.53 -8.76 13.89
C VAL A 30 -5.83 -7.46 14.30
N TYR A 31 -5.95 -6.43 13.48
CA TYR A 31 -5.41 -5.09 13.73
C TYR A 31 -6.53 -4.05 13.76
N ALA A 32 -6.51 -3.20 14.78
CA ALA A 32 -7.57 -2.21 15.02
C ALA A 32 -7.35 -0.89 14.27
N ARG A 33 -6.17 -0.70 13.69
CA ARG A 33 -5.77 0.56 13.01
C ARG A 33 -5.10 0.25 11.69
N GLY A 34 -5.21 1.20 10.77
CA GLY A 34 -4.67 1.09 9.43
C GLY A 34 -5.73 1.23 8.36
N PHE A 35 -5.49 0.68 7.22
CA PHE A 35 -6.44 0.66 6.11
C PHE A 35 -6.18 -0.53 5.19
N GLY A 36 -7.25 -0.99 4.54
CA GLY A 36 -7.21 -1.98 3.48
C GLY A 36 -7.45 -1.35 2.13
N ASP A 37 -6.77 -1.81 1.12
CA ASP A 37 -6.97 -1.43 -0.26
C ASP A 37 -6.89 -2.63 -1.22
N HIS A 38 -7.24 -2.36 -2.47
CA HIS A 38 -7.13 -3.34 -3.55
C HIS A 38 -6.10 -2.83 -4.56
N PRO A 39 -5.07 -3.60 -4.91
CA PRO A 39 -4.16 -3.23 -6.00
C PRO A 39 -4.90 -3.08 -7.35
N GLU A 40 -4.55 -2.17 -8.18
CA GLU A 40 -3.49 -1.17 -8.07
C GLU A 40 -4.01 0.02 -7.25
N SER A 41 -3.31 0.39 -6.21
CA SER A 41 -3.74 1.49 -5.33
C SER A 41 -2.55 2.36 -4.93
N ALA A 42 -2.81 3.66 -4.81
CA ALA A 42 -1.83 4.61 -4.32
C ALA A 42 -2.50 5.73 -3.53
N LEU A 43 -1.99 5.98 -2.34
CA LEU A 43 -2.33 7.14 -1.52
C LEU A 43 -1.18 8.13 -1.57
N ALA A 44 -1.40 9.27 -2.22
CA ALA A 44 -0.40 10.32 -2.34
C ALA A 44 -0.64 11.45 -1.34
N PHE A 45 0.45 11.97 -0.77
CA PHE A 45 0.43 13.05 0.19
C PHE A 45 1.46 14.12 -0.18
N LYS A 46 1.07 15.37 -0.01
CA LYS A 46 1.98 16.51 0.00
C LYS A 46 2.38 16.80 1.45
N ALA A 47 3.67 16.96 1.67
CA ALA A 47 4.24 17.28 2.97
C ALA A 47 5.09 18.55 2.91
N ASN A 48 5.41 19.12 4.07
CA ASN A 48 6.26 20.31 4.16
C ASN A 48 7.69 20.02 4.65
N GLY A 49 8.11 18.74 4.62
CA GLY A 49 9.42 18.30 5.07
C GLY A 49 9.54 18.05 6.58
N LYS A 50 8.43 18.17 7.34
CA LYS A 50 8.38 17.94 8.79
C LYS A 50 7.64 16.67 9.18
N VAL A 51 7.32 15.82 8.23
CA VAL A 51 6.96 14.43 8.47
C VAL A 51 8.27 13.65 8.58
N THR A 52 8.53 13.04 9.73
CA THR A 52 9.86 12.46 10.02
C THR A 52 9.91 10.96 9.79
N ALA A 53 8.78 10.24 9.94
CA ALA A 53 8.77 8.81 9.69
C ALA A 53 7.38 8.32 9.28
N PHE A 54 7.38 7.17 8.62
CA PHE A 54 6.20 6.33 8.41
C PHE A 54 6.46 4.93 8.93
N ASP A 55 5.54 4.43 9.74
CA ASP A 55 5.54 3.06 10.26
C ASP A 55 4.26 2.35 9.86
N ALA A 56 4.37 1.06 9.55
CA ALA A 56 3.21 0.19 9.32
C ALA A 56 3.59 -1.29 9.50
N ILE A 57 2.58 -2.14 9.43
CA ILE A 57 2.73 -3.58 9.21
C ILE A 57 1.95 -3.90 7.94
N VAL A 58 2.59 -4.47 6.94
CA VAL A 58 1.94 -4.77 5.66
C VAL A 58 1.86 -6.26 5.41
N GLY A 59 0.81 -6.65 4.71
CA GLY A 59 0.60 -8.02 4.29
C GLY A 59 -0.64 -8.16 3.41
N LEU A 60 -0.81 -9.34 2.84
CA LEU A 60 -2.05 -9.69 2.17
C LEU A 60 -3.03 -10.20 3.22
N ASP A 61 -4.23 -9.61 3.27
CA ASP A 61 -5.29 -10.00 4.19
C ASP A 61 -5.63 -11.49 4.05
N ASP A 62 -6.06 -12.11 5.14
CA ASP A 62 -6.39 -13.53 5.17
C ASP A 62 -7.52 -13.90 4.19
N ASP A 63 -8.35 -12.93 3.79
CA ASP A 63 -9.34 -13.09 2.72
C ASP A 63 -8.70 -13.39 1.37
N SER A 64 -7.50 -12.86 1.09
CA SER A 64 -6.73 -13.20 -0.11
C SER A 64 -6.39 -14.69 -0.17
N THR A 65 -6.24 -15.34 0.99
CA THR A 65 -6.01 -16.80 1.10
C THR A 65 -7.24 -17.60 0.68
N ALA A 66 -8.43 -17.13 1.04
CA ALA A 66 -9.68 -17.78 0.64
C ALA A 66 -9.90 -17.67 -0.87
N ALA A 67 -9.65 -16.50 -1.44
CA ALA A 67 -9.75 -16.25 -2.87
C ALA A 67 -8.71 -17.03 -3.70
N ALA A 68 -7.51 -17.29 -3.16
CA ALA A 68 -6.45 -18.06 -3.82
C ALA A 68 -6.80 -19.53 -4.09
N LYS A 69 -7.84 -20.06 -3.45
CA LYS A 69 -8.35 -21.42 -3.68
C LYS A 69 -9.20 -21.54 -4.96
N GLY A 70 -9.48 -20.41 -5.62
CA GLY A 70 -10.21 -20.38 -6.88
C GLY A 70 -9.32 -20.51 -8.12
N SER A 71 -9.93 -20.34 -9.30
CA SER A 71 -9.29 -20.57 -10.61
C SER A 71 -8.30 -19.47 -11.08
N TYR A 72 -7.98 -18.49 -10.26
CA TYR A 72 -7.27 -17.27 -10.67
C TYR A 72 -5.75 -17.28 -10.43
N GLY A 73 -5.18 -18.44 -10.04
CA GLY A 73 -3.76 -18.52 -9.69
C GLY A 73 -3.45 -17.98 -8.28
N THR A 74 -2.18 -18.03 -7.89
CA THR A 74 -1.74 -17.51 -6.57
C THR A 74 -1.62 -16.00 -6.63
N PRO A 75 -2.39 -15.24 -5.83
CA PRO A 75 -2.24 -13.80 -5.77
C PRO A 75 -0.85 -13.43 -5.25
N VAL A 76 -0.29 -12.36 -5.80
CA VAL A 76 0.99 -11.79 -5.37
C VAL A 76 0.83 -10.29 -5.30
N GLY A 77 1.11 -9.70 -4.14
CA GLY A 77 1.09 -8.27 -3.93
C GLY A 77 2.46 -7.72 -3.57
N GLU A 78 2.68 -6.44 -3.80
CA GLU A 78 3.86 -5.72 -3.37
C GLU A 78 3.46 -4.36 -2.80
N PHE A 79 4.12 -3.96 -1.71
CA PHE A 79 3.92 -2.67 -1.04
C PHE A 79 5.16 -1.81 -1.23
N LYS A 80 4.94 -0.52 -1.48
CA LYS A 80 6.03 0.45 -1.63
C LYS A 80 5.70 1.75 -0.91
N VAL A 81 6.72 2.36 -0.34
CA VAL A 81 6.69 3.73 0.14
C VAL A 81 7.63 4.56 -0.72
N TRP A 82 7.10 5.60 -1.32
CA TRP A 82 7.84 6.55 -2.15
C TRP A 82 8.04 7.85 -1.39
N ALA A 83 9.21 8.44 -1.52
CA ALA A 83 9.52 9.77 -1.04
C ALA A 83 10.17 10.58 -2.17
N ASP A 84 9.55 11.71 -2.54
CA ASP A 84 10.03 12.61 -3.60
C ASP A 84 10.36 11.89 -4.93
N GLY A 85 9.48 10.94 -5.31
CA GLY A 85 9.59 10.19 -6.56
C GLY A 85 10.62 9.05 -6.55
N LYS A 86 11.17 8.70 -5.38
CA LYS A 86 12.08 7.55 -5.22
C LYS A 86 11.47 6.52 -4.29
N VAL A 87 11.68 5.24 -4.58
CA VAL A 87 11.29 4.16 -3.67
C VAL A 87 12.19 4.23 -2.43
N ALA A 88 11.56 4.58 -1.30
CA ALA A 88 12.23 4.62 0.00
C ALA A 88 12.17 3.26 0.72
N TRP A 89 11.14 2.47 0.45
CA TRP A 89 10.98 1.13 0.98
C TRP A 89 10.08 0.28 0.09
N ARG A 90 10.35 -1.03 0.03
CA ARG A 90 9.48 -2.03 -0.62
C ARG A 90 9.45 -3.35 0.14
N SER A 91 8.34 -4.03 0.10
CA SER A 91 8.19 -5.37 0.68
C SER A 91 8.83 -6.48 -0.16
N GLY A 92 9.03 -6.24 -1.47
CA GLY A 92 9.12 -7.32 -2.44
C GLY A 92 7.78 -8.04 -2.60
N LYS A 93 7.78 -9.11 -3.38
CA LYS A 93 6.58 -9.90 -3.67
C LYS A 93 6.12 -10.69 -2.46
N MET A 94 4.89 -10.48 -2.04
CA MET A 94 4.23 -11.18 -0.93
C MET A 94 3.10 -12.06 -1.45
N LYS A 95 2.90 -13.21 -0.80
CA LYS A 95 1.81 -14.15 -1.07
C LYS A 95 0.87 -14.25 0.13
N PRO A 96 -0.40 -14.66 -0.06
CA PRO A 96 -1.32 -14.92 1.05
C PRO A 96 -0.73 -15.90 2.06
N GLY A 97 -0.94 -15.63 3.35
CA GLY A 97 -0.46 -16.48 4.44
C GLY A 97 1.02 -16.35 4.79
N GLN A 98 1.78 -15.51 4.10
CA GLN A 98 3.13 -15.13 4.52
C GLN A 98 3.11 -14.26 5.77
N ASP A 99 4.23 -14.24 6.50
CA ASP A 99 4.38 -13.35 7.65
C ASP A 99 4.28 -11.89 7.20
N PRO A 100 3.51 -11.06 7.90
CA PRO A 100 3.45 -9.64 7.61
C PRO A 100 4.81 -8.99 7.87
N GLN A 101 5.11 -7.93 7.11
CA GLN A 101 6.37 -7.22 7.21
C GLN A 101 6.20 -5.89 7.94
N ALA A 102 7.15 -5.58 8.82
CA ALA A 102 7.24 -4.27 9.44
C ALA A 102 7.85 -3.26 8.45
N VAL A 103 7.20 -2.11 8.34
CA VAL A 103 7.66 -0.95 7.57
C VAL A 103 8.17 0.09 8.55
N HIS A 104 9.36 0.61 8.31
CA HIS A 104 9.87 1.83 8.94
C HIS A 104 10.65 2.63 7.90
N VAL A 105 10.22 3.85 7.64
CA VAL A 105 10.82 4.74 6.62
C VAL A 105 11.11 6.09 7.24
N ASP A 106 12.36 6.53 7.14
CA ASP A 106 12.73 7.93 7.41
C ASP A 106 12.20 8.80 6.26
N LEU A 107 11.37 9.77 6.61
CA LEU A 107 10.75 10.72 5.68
C LEU A 107 11.20 12.15 5.93
N THR A 108 12.25 12.35 6.73
CA THR A 108 12.78 13.67 7.05
C THR A 108 13.10 14.46 5.79
N GLY A 109 12.49 15.63 5.65
CA GLY A 109 12.69 16.50 4.48
C GLY A 109 11.79 16.20 3.29
N ALA A 110 11.08 15.07 3.26
CA ALA A 110 10.20 14.71 2.14
C ALA A 110 9.09 15.73 1.90
N LYS A 111 8.84 16.02 0.62
CA LYS A 111 7.77 16.93 0.15
C LYS A 111 6.59 16.17 -0.45
N GLU A 112 6.84 14.99 -0.98
CA GLU A 112 5.83 14.11 -1.53
C GLU A 112 6.05 12.69 -1.02
N ILE A 113 4.97 12.07 -0.56
CA ILE A 113 4.97 10.72 -0.02
C ILE A 113 3.87 9.93 -0.72
N VAL A 114 4.17 8.70 -1.16
CA VAL A 114 3.17 7.82 -1.74
C VAL A 114 3.24 6.45 -1.07
N LEU A 115 2.08 5.95 -0.65
CA LEU A 115 1.88 4.58 -0.21
C LEU A 115 1.22 3.82 -1.36
N GLU A 116 1.92 2.85 -1.92
CA GLU A 116 1.48 2.12 -3.10
C GLU A 116 1.35 0.64 -2.79
N SER A 117 0.25 0.03 -3.25
CA SER A 117 0.11 -1.42 -3.35
C SER A 117 -0.11 -1.83 -4.79
N THR A 118 0.70 -2.77 -5.28
CA THR A 118 0.65 -3.27 -6.65
C THR A 118 0.41 -4.76 -6.68
N SER A 119 -0.15 -5.25 -7.79
CA SER A 119 -0.18 -6.68 -8.05
C SER A 119 1.16 -7.11 -8.67
N GLY A 120 1.82 -8.05 -8.03
CA GLY A 120 3.05 -8.66 -8.55
C GLY A 120 2.81 -9.87 -9.44
N SER A 121 1.56 -10.13 -9.81
CA SER A 121 1.11 -11.29 -10.58
C SER A 121 0.46 -10.89 -11.90
N GLU A 122 0.19 -11.87 -12.77
CA GLU A 122 -0.59 -11.64 -13.97
C GLU A 122 -1.99 -11.12 -13.65
N TRP A 123 -2.57 -10.35 -14.56
CA TRP A 123 -3.87 -9.67 -14.45
C TRP A 123 -5.00 -10.51 -13.82
N THR A 124 -5.02 -11.81 -14.08
CA THR A 124 -6.08 -12.71 -13.58
C THR A 124 -6.06 -12.93 -12.07
N ALA A 125 -4.92 -12.76 -11.42
CA ALA A 125 -4.78 -13.00 -9.99
C ALA A 125 -4.97 -11.73 -9.14
N CYS A 126 -5.00 -10.54 -9.75
CA CYS A 126 -5.14 -9.27 -9.00
C CYS A 126 -6.48 -9.13 -8.27
N ASN A 127 -7.54 -9.75 -8.79
CA ASN A 127 -8.88 -9.75 -8.16
C ASN A 127 -8.93 -10.39 -6.77
N ALA A 128 -7.92 -11.18 -6.42
CA ALA A 128 -7.85 -11.92 -5.16
C ALA A 128 -6.88 -11.27 -4.15
N ILE A 129 -6.43 -10.05 -4.42
CA ILE A 129 -5.46 -9.37 -3.57
C ILE A 129 -6.17 -8.31 -2.74
N ASN A 130 -6.28 -8.55 -1.44
CA ASN A 130 -6.65 -7.57 -0.46
C ASN A 130 -5.39 -7.19 0.31
N ALA A 131 -4.96 -5.94 0.17
CA ALA A 131 -3.71 -5.44 0.71
C ALA A 131 -3.98 -4.62 1.96
N ASP A 132 -3.31 -4.96 3.06
CA ASP A 132 -3.48 -4.28 4.33
C ASP A 132 -2.23 -3.50 4.73
N TRP A 133 -2.45 -2.23 5.10
CA TRP A 133 -1.51 -1.36 5.79
C TRP A 133 -1.94 -1.24 7.26
N ALA A 134 -1.65 -2.26 8.06
CA ALA A 134 -2.01 -2.30 9.46
C ALA A 134 -1.09 -1.40 10.31
N GLU A 135 -1.61 -0.84 11.39
CA GLU A 135 -0.91 0.08 12.31
C GLU A 135 -0.23 1.27 11.61
N ALA A 136 -0.71 1.65 10.42
CA ALA A 136 -0.15 2.73 9.62
C ALA A 136 -0.20 4.07 10.36
N ARG A 137 0.96 4.72 10.48
CA ARG A 137 1.10 6.01 11.18
C ARG A 137 2.24 6.83 10.62
N PHE A 138 2.05 8.14 10.61
CA PHE A 138 3.12 9.10 10.38
C PHE A 138 3.60 9.71 11.69
N THR A 139 4.88 9.98 11.80
CA THR A 139 5.49 10.75 12.89
C THR A 139 5.77 12.17 12.39
N PHE A 140 5.52 13.16 13.24
CA PHE A 140 5.53 14.58 12.88
C PHE A 140 6.39 15.40 13.81
N GLU A 141 7.09 16.41 13.27
CA GLU A 141 7.63 17.53 14.02
C GLU A 141 6.56 18.62 14.22
N LYS A 142 6.81 19.53 15.15
CA LYS A 142 5.92 20.69 15.37
C LYS A 142 5.78 21.51 14.08
N GLY A 143 4.54 21.79 13.70
CA GLY A 143 4.21 22.53 12.49
C GLY A 143 4.31 21.72 11.20
N ALA A 144 4.30 20.37 11.30
CA ALA A 144 4.16 19.52 10.14
C ALA A 144 2.82 19.71 9.44
N VAL A 145 2.86 19.64 8.12
CA VAL A 145 1.68 19.60 7.26
C VAL A 145 1.76 18.32 6.44
N LEU A 146 0.68 17.58 6.42
CA LEU A 146 0.47 16.42 5.57
C LEU A 146 -0.93 16.52 4.97
N GLU A 147 -1.00 16.69 3.67
CA GLU A 147 -2.24 16.84 2.92
C GLU A 147 -2.36 15.69 1.92
N ARG A 148 -3.49 14.97 1.98
CA ARG A 148 -3.77 13.94 0.98
C ARG A 148 -4.14 14.58 -0.35
N LEU A 149 -3.56 14.06 -1.42
CA LEU A 149 -3.80 14.50 -2.78
C LEU A 149 -4.88 13.60 -3.41
N ASP A 150 -6.09 14.12 -3.53
CA ASP A 150 -7.24 13.42 -4.14
C ASP A 150 -7.29 13.61 -5.66
N ASP A 151 -6.15 13.53 -6.35
CA ASP A 151 -6.11 13.71 -7.78
C ASP A 151 -6.15 12.37 -8.53
N PRO A 152 -7.29 12.03 -9.20
CA PRO A 152 -7.38 10.82 -10.03
C PRO A 152 -6.34 10.81 -11.18
N ALA A 153 -5.95 11.99 -11.70
CA ALA A 153 -4.92 12.10 -12.71
C ALA A 153 -3.53 11.74 -12.15
N ARG A 154 -3.31 12.00 -10.86
CA ARG A 154 -2.06 11.67 -10.17
C ARG A 154 -1.95 10.18 -9.86
N THR A 155 -3.06 9.53 -9.50
CA THR A 155 -3.13 8.07 -9.41
C THR A 155 -2.81 7.42 -10.76
N ALA A 156 -3.29 7.99 -11.86
CA ALA A 156 -2.95 7.55 -13.21
C ALA A 156 -1.49 7.86 -13.59
N GLN A 157 -0.85 8.88 -13.01
CA GLN A 157 0.58 9.16 -13.20
C GLN A 157 1.46 8.19 -12.40
N LEU A 158 1.03 7.77 -11.21
CA LEU A 158 1.73 6.76 -10.40
C LEU A 158 1.77 5.41 -11.13
N GLY A 159 0.71 5.02 -11.80
CA GLY A 159 0.73 3.87 -12.72
C GLY A 159 1.71 4.01 -13.89
N LYS A 160 2.23 5.21 -14.16
CA LYS A 160 3.28 5.49 -15.16
C LYS A 160 4.69 5.60 -14.57
N LEU A 161 4.83 5.64 -13.23
CA LEU A 161 6.13 5.59 -12.57
C LEU A 161 6.72 4.17 -12.55
N THR A 162 5.88 3.14 -12.72
CA THR A 162 6.30 1.74 -12.86
C THR A 162 7.24 1.43 -14.03
N PRO A 163 7.28 2.17 -15.17
CA PRO A 163 8.26 1.90 -16.23
C PRO A 163 9.72 2.13 -15.82
N LYS A 164 10.00 2.99 -14.85
CA LYS A 164 11.39 3.23 -14.38
C LYS A 164 11.98 2.08 -13.57
N GLU A 165 11.13 1.20 -13.03
CA GLU A 165 11.60 -0.01 -12.31
C GLU A 165 12.14 -1.10 -13.23
N LYS A 166 11.88 -1.03 -14.54
CA LYS A 166 12.45 -1.99 -15.50
C LYS A 166 13.96 -1.84 -15.66
N ASP A 167 14.51 -0.70 -15.26
CA ASP A 167 15.95 -0.40 -15.35
C ASP A 167 16.70 -0.62 -14.03
N GLU A 168 16.01 -1.01 -12.94
CA GLU A 168 16.69 -1.42 -11.71
C GLU A 168 17.18 -2.87 -11.83
N PRO A 169 18.42 -3.18 -11.41
CA PRO A 169 18.94 -4.54 -11.47
C PRO A 169 18.04 -5.46 -10.65
N GLN A 170 17.50 -6.48 -11.32
CA GLN A 170 16.77 -7.54 -10.68
C GLN A 170 17.77 -8.31 -9.82
N PHE A 171 17.78 -8.11 -8.53
CA PHE A 171 18.51 -8.98 -7.61
C PHE A 171 17.80 -10.33 -7.58
N ASN A 172 18.44 -11.31 -8.19
CA ASN A 172 18.05 -12.72 -8.14
C ASN A 172 18.25 -13.27 -6.73
#